data_f5ccd4eaba8637deeb6cd3db73872c5c
#
_entry.id   f5ccd4eaba8637deeb6cd3db73872c5c
#
_cell.length_a   1.000
_cell.length_b   1.000
_cell.length_c   1.000
_cell.angle_alpha   90.00
_cell.angle_beta   90.00
_cell.angle_gamma   90.00
#
_symmetry.space_group_name_H-M   'P 1'
#
loop_
_entity.id
_entity.type
_entity.pdbx_description
1 polymer ?
#
loop_
_entity_poly.entity_id
_entity_poly.type
_entity_poly.pdbx_seq_one_letter_code
_entity_poly.pdbx_strand_id
1 'polypeptide(L)'
;MSMTATALQIEPVESVRPESKFESVPCYYCEATETVPFLTAQDDLTGKPGTFTFITCARCGLRYQNPRLGIEHVKPFYDQEYIAHRKQKSWGPLTGFFNWVMDRHDRQKEKLVLRYVALDSESEVLDVGCAVGTFLQKVRTRYGARVVGVDFKDLSDCPSLEGVEFHCGLFYEQPLESERFDAITMWHFLEHDYDPVRTLQTAKDLLKPSGRLVIEVPRLDSLTFRLYGNRWPGLQAPQHTVLYDREMLLRMVRKAGLEVVDYLPYGAFPAFFYFFAGAAFKLLKGKGLNLSKAIYPYFVGQILFAPILAFEKQLNFAMQTVICRREDQV
;
A
#
# COMPACT_ATOMS: atom_id res chain seq x y z
N MET A 1 22.87 -73.39 14.97
CA MET A 1 22.05 -72.46 14.14
C MET A 1 21.86 -71.19 14.95
N SER A 2 22.66 -70.20 14.63
CA SER A 2 22.65 -68.90 15.31
C SER A 2 21.82 -67.92 14.45
N MET A 3 20.73 -67.43 15.05
CA MET A 3 19.92 -66.36 14.40
C MET A 3 20.47 -65.00 14.84
N THR A 4 21.06 -64.31 13.92
CA THR A 4 21.48 -62.91 14.08
C THR A 4 20.26 -62.02 13.93
N ALA A 5 19.92 -61.27 14.97
CA ALA A 5 18.88 -60.25 14.95
C ALA A 5 19.45 -58.99 14.28
N THR A 6 18.84 -58.57 13.16
CA THR A 6 19.13 -57.32 12.48
C THR A 6 18.43 -56.19 13.24
N ALA A 7 19.18 -55.29 13.85
CA ALA A 7 18.69 -54.09 14.48
C ALA A 7 18.27 -53.08 13.38
N LEU A 8 16.99 -52.69 13.39
CA LEU A 8 16.48 -51.58 12.58
C LEU A 8 17.08 -50.25 13.12
N GLN A 9 17.91 -49.60 12.30
CA GLN A 9 18.33 -48.23 12.57
C GLN A 9 17.15 -47.31 12.29
N ILE A 10 16.61 -46.69 13.35
CA ILE A 10 15.66 -45.61 13.27
C ILE A 10 16.47 -44.32 13.01
N GLU A 11 16.38 -43.76 11.81
CA GLU A 11 16.92 -42.43 11.54
C GLU A 11 16.19 -41.40 12.42
N PRO A 12 16.93 -40.42 12.98
CA PRO A 12 16.28 -39.37 13.78
C PRO A 12 15.40 -38.51 12.86
N VAL A 13 14.12 -38.44 13.17
CA VAL A 13 13.17 -37.47 12.57
C VAL A 13 13.74 -36.08 12.85
N GLU A 14 14.16 -35.38 11.80
CA GLU A 14 14.54 -33.99 11.87
C GLU A 14 13.38 -33.20 12.47
N SER A 15 13.60 -32.66 13.68
CA SER A 15 12.60 -31.80 14.34
C SER A 15 12.41 -30.53 13.49
N VAL A 16 11.33 -30.47 12.74
CA VAL A 16 10.86 -29.25 12.09
C VAL A 16 10.66 -28.21 13.20
N ARG A 17 11.61 -27.30 13.35
CA ARG A 17 11.42 -26.14 14.23
C ARG A 17 10.20 -25.39 13.72
N PRO A 18 9.24 -24.98 14.58
CA PRO A 18 8.12 -24.17 14.15
C PRO A 18 8.70 -22.90 13.51
N GLU A 19 8.38 -22.66 12.25
CA GLU A 19 8.82 -21.47 11.52
C GLU A 19 8.45 -20.23 12.34
N SER A 20 9.42 -19.37 12.58
CA SER A 20 9.19 -18.12 13.28
C SER A 20 8.21 -17.27 12.45
N LYS A 21 7.13 -16.76 13.08
CA LYS A 21 6.20 -15.83 12.41
C LYS A 21 6.88 -14.57 11.90
N PHE A 22 8.05 -14.25 12.44
CA PHE A 22 8.83 -13.06 12.13
C PHE A 22 10.11 -13.42 11.39
N GLU A 23 10.45 -12.61 10.40
CA GLU A 23 11.68 -12.70 9.64
C GLU A 23 12.47 -11.38 9.74
N SER A 24 13.79 -11.49 9.93
CA SER A 24 14.69 -10.36 9.86
C SER A 24 15.20 -10.21 8.43
N VAL A 25 15.13 -9.00 7.90
CA VAL A 25 15.50 -8.70 6.52
C VAL A 25 16.57 -7.61 6.47
N PRO A 26 17.49 -7.64 5.48
CA PRO A 26 18.38 -6.52 5.23
C PRO A 26 17.60 -5.30 4.75
N CYS A 27 18.25 -4.15 4.74
CA CYS A 27 17.65 -2.91 4.26
C CYS A 27 17.25 -3.03 2.77
N TYR A 28 15.99 -2.78 2.44
CA TYR A 28 15.46 -2.85 1.07
C TYR A 28 16.18 -1.92 0.08
N TYR A 29 16.75 -0.82 0.58
CA TYR A 29 17.45 0.14 -0.28
C TYR A 29 18.92 -0.16 -0.49
N CYS A 30 19.67 -0.49 0.56
CA CYS A 30 21.14 -0.60 0.49
C CYS A 30 21.70 -1.93 1.00
N GLU A 31 20.83 -2.89 1.34
CA GLU A 31 21.16 -4.26 1.76
C GLU A 31 21.98 -4.34 3.07
N ALA A 32 22.24 -3.20 3.73
CA ALA A 32 22.93 -3.19 5.02
C ALA A 32 22.06 -3.83 6.11
N THR A 33 22.73 -4.43 7.09
CA THR A 33 22.09 -5.10 8.24
C THR A 33 22.18 -4.28 9.52
N GLU A 34 23.04 -3.27 9.57
CA GLU A 34 23.20 -2.38 10.71
C GLU A 34 21.99 -1.45 10.84
N THR A 35 21.37 -1.48 12.00
CA THR A 35 20.13 -0.75 12.26
C THR A 35 20.15 -0.07 13.62
N VAL A 36 19.38 0.99 13.75
CA VAL A 36 19.08 1.64 15.02
C VAL A 36 17.58 1.63 15.28
N PRO A 37 17.12 1.52 16.55
CA PRO A 37 15.69 1.58 16.87
C PRO A 37 15.06 2.90 16.38
N PHE A 38 13.81 2.82 15.87
CA PHE A 38 13.05 4.01 15.52
C PHE A 38 11.82 4.15 16.42
N LEU A 39 10.84 3.27 16.32
CA LEU A 39 9.66 3.23 17.19
C LEU A 39 9.00 1.84 17.18
N THR A 40 8.06 1.65 18.12
CA THR A 40 7.16 0.51 18.13
C THR A 40 5.72 0.98 17.92
N ALA A 41 4.92 0.14 17.22
CA ALA A 41 3.53 0.40 16.94
C ALA A 41 2.66 -0.84 17.23
N GLN A 42 1.36 -0.63 17.31
CA GLN A 42 0.33 -1.66 17.45
C GLN A 42 -0.63 -1.56 16.27
N ASP A 43 -1.48 -2.57 16.08
CA ASP A 43 -2.60 -2.49 15.14
C ASP A 43 -3.71 -1.61 15.75
N ASP A 44 -3.58 -0.31 15.54
CA ASP A 44 -4.56 0.68 16.00
C ASP A 44 -5.83 0.69 15.13
N LEU A 45 -5.78 0.14 13.91
CA LEU A 45 -6.90 0.15 12.99
C LEU A 45 -7.91 -0.95 13.33
N THR A 46 -7.44 -2.21 13.42
CA THR A 46 -8.34 -3.35 13.69
C THR A 46 -8.32 -3.78 15.16
N GLY A 47 -7.29 -3.38 15.93
CA GLY A 47 -7.14 -3.72 17.35
C GLY A 47 -6.65 -5.14 17.60
N LYS A 48 -6.08 -5.80 16.61
CA LYS A 48 -5.48 -7.13 16.78
C LYS A 48 -4.23 -7.05 17.65
N PRO A 49 -4.00 -8.04 18.52
CA PRO A 49 -2.86 -8.02 19.44
C PRO A 49 -1.54 -8.15 18.69
N GLY A 50 -0.53 -7.44 19.19
CA GLY A 50 0.83 -7.46 18.67
C GLY A 50 1.54 -6.12 18.87
N THR A 51 2.87 -6.19 18.98
CA THR A 51 3.74 -5.01 18.96
C THR A 51 4.76 -5.21 17.85
N PHE A 52 4.87 -4.24 16.97
CA PHE A 52 5.68 -4.29 15.78
C PHE A 52 6.75 -3.21 15.84
N THR A 53 7.98 -3.58 15.51
CA THR A 53 9.15 -2.69 15.63
C THR A 53 9.52 -2.13 14.28
N PHE A 54 9.64 -0.82 14.22
CA PHE A 54 10.25 -0.12 13.09
C PHE A 54 11.66 0.32 13.49
N ILE A 55 12.58 0.16 12.56
CA ILE A 55 13.99 0.51 12.71
C ILE A 55 14.39 1.51 11.63
N THR A 56 15.54 2.14 11.82
CA THR A 56 16.21 2.96 10.80
C THR A 56 17.48 2.23 10.37
N CYS A 57 17.68 2.05 9.07
CA CYS A 57 18.95 1.59 8.53
C CYS A 57 20.06 2.63 8.87
N ALA A 58 21.12 2.19 9.54
CA ALA A 58 22.22 3.07 9.95
C ALA A 58 22.98 3.65 8.75
N ARG A 59 22.97 2.95 7.60
CA ARG A 59 23.72 3.33 6.40
C ARG A 59 22.97 4.34 5.51
N CYS A 60 21.69 4.15 5.25
CA CYS A 60 20.95 4.95 4.27
C CYS A 60 19.78 5.75 4.84
N GLY A 61 19.38 5.49 6.09
CA GLY A 61 18.29 6.20 6.75
C GLY A 61 16.88 5.66 6.45
N LEU A 62 16.72 4.61 5.61
CA LEU A 62 15.41 3.99 5.36
C LEU A 62 14.81 3.50 6.68
N ARG A 63 13.51 3.77 6.88
CA ARG A 63 12.74 3.26 8.03
C ARG A 63 11.81 2.17 7.57
N TYR A 64 11.88 1.02 8.24
CA TYR A 64 11.12 -0.16 7.86
C TYR A 64 10.87 -1.07 9.06
N GLN A 65 9.91 -1.96 8.92
CA GLN A 65 9.58 -2.93 9.95
C GLN A 65 10.62 -4.05 9.97
N ASN A 66 11.29 -4.27 11.12
CA ASN A 66 12.24 -5.36 11.28
C ASN A 66 12.38 -5.76 12.77
N PRO A 67 12.18 -7.03 13.15
CA PRO A 67 11.68 -8.08 12.25
C PRO A 67 10.24 -7.80 11.79
N ARG A 68 9.90 -8.21 10.56
CA ARG A 68 8.55 -8.13 9.99
C ARG A 68 7.84 -9.49 10.06
N LEU A 69 6.51 -9.51 9.99
CA LEU A 69 5.78 -10.76 9.77
C LEU A 69 6.08 -11.30 8.37
N GLY A 70 6.26 -12.61 8.25
CA GLY A 70 6.28 -13.27 6.95
C GLY A 70 4.93 -13.09 6.24
N ILE A 71 4.93 -13.15 4.90
CA ILE A 71 3.76 -12.82 4.06
C ILE A 71 2.51 -13.65 4.43
N GLU A 72 2.67 -14.91 4.80
CA GLU A 72 1.55 -15.75 5.23
C GLU A 72 0.99 -15.34 6.59
N HIS A 73 1.80 -14.74 7.44
CA HIS A 73 1.42 -14.34 8.79
C HIS A 73 0.83 -12.93 8.86
N VAL A 74 1.05 -12.10 7.84
CA VAL A 74 0.40 -10.78 7.74
C VAL A 74 -0.99 -10.86 7.13
N LYS A 75 -1.29 -11.88 6.31
CA LYS A 75 -2.61 -12.06 5.66
C LYS A 75 -3.82 -11.91 6.60
N PRO A 76 -3.81 -12.45 7.84
CA PRO A 76 -4.93 -12.26 8.77
C PRO A 76 -5.24 -10.80 9.13
N PHE A 77 -4.30 -9.87 8.93
CA PHE A 77 -4.50 -8.43 9.15
C PHE A 77 -5.21 -7.74 7.97
N TYR A 78 -5.39 -8.44 6.84
CA TYR A 78 -6.17 -8.01 5.68
C TYR A 78 -7.51 -8.76 5.61
N ASP A 79 -8.21 -8.87 6.72
CA ASP A 79 -9.51 -9.52 6.80
C ASP A 79 -10.64 -8.74 6.10
N GLN A 80 -11.89 -9.22 6.26
CA GLN A 80 -13.07 -8.57 5.68
C GLN A 80 -13.35 -7.16 6.24
N GLU A 81 -12.75 -6.82 7.37
CA GLU A 81 -12.86 -5.49 7.98
C GLU A 81 -11.84 -4.51 7.40
N TYR A 82 -10.84 -4.98 6.64
CA TYR A 82 -9.87 -4.13 5.97
C TYR A 82 -10.55 -3.25 4.91
N ILE A 83 -10.35 -1.93 5.01
CA ILE A 83 -11.13 -0.92 4.27
C ILE A 83 -11.09 -1.16 2.75
N ALA A 84 -9.90 -1.44 2.19
CA ALA A 84 -9.72 -1.60 0.76
C ALA A 84 -10.40 -2.87 0.19
N HIS A 85 -10.57 -3.91 1.00
CA HIS A 85 -11.16 -5.18 0.60
C HIS A 85 -12.63 -5.33 1.00
N ARG A 86 -13.25 -4.31 1.56
CA ARG A 86 -14.67 -4.37 1.92
C ARG A 86 -15.51 -4.48 0.65
N LYS A 87 -16.18 -5.63 0.48
CA LYS A 87 -17.32 -5.76 -0.45
C LYS A 87 -18.32 -4.66 -0.10
N GLN A 88 -18.98 -4.09 -1.10
CA GLN A 88 -19.97 -3.03 -0.91
C GLN A 88 -20.95 -3.39 0.21
N LYS A 89 -20.67 -2.90 1.39
CA LYS A 89 -21.51 -3.10 2.56
C LYS A 89 -22.65 -2.10 2.48
N SER A 90 -23.87 -2.54 2.67
CA SER A 90 -24.98 -1.60 2.84
C SER A 90 -24.74 -0.78 4.12
N TRP A 91 -24.66 0.53 3.97
CA TRP A 91 -24.52 1.49 5.06
C TRP A 91 -25.89 2.02 5.50
N GLY A 92 -26.97 1.24 5.28
CA GLY A 92 -28.34 1.65 5.56
C GLY A 92 -28.75 2.90 4.77
N PRO A 93 -29.46 3.86 5.35
CA PRO A 93 -29.93 5.07 4.66
C PRO A 93 -28.81 5.94 4.05
N LEU A 94 -27.57 5.79 4.51
CA LEU A 94 -26.41 6.56 4.04
C LEU A 94 -25.63 5.90 2.92
N THR A 95 -26.05 4.74 2.44
CA THR A 95 -25.32 4.00 1.39
C THR A 95 -25.05 4.87 0.16
N GLY A 96 -26.03 5.64 -0.31
CA GLY A 96 -25.87 6.54 -1.45
C GLY A 96 -24.82 7.64 -1.21
N PHE A 97 -24.80 8.22 -0.02
CA PHE A 97 -23.81 9.25 0.33
C PHE A 97 -22.40 8.65 0.44
N PHE A 98 -22.25 7.48 1.05
CA PHE A 98 -20.98 6.79 1.15
C PHE A 98 -20.43 6.43 -0.23
N ASN A 99 -21.26 5.87 -1.11
CA ASN A 99 -20.88 5.56 -2.48
C ASN A 99 -20.44 6.82 -3.24
N TRP A 100 -21.11 7.96 -3.03
CA TRP A 100 -20.72 9.24 -3.61
C TRP A 100 -19.33 9.69 -3.14
N VAL A 101 -19.01 9.51 -1.83
CA VAL A 101 -17.68 9.86 -1.29
C VAL A 101 -16.59 8.97 -1.89
N MET A 102 -16.84 7.66 -1.98
CA MET A 102 -15.89 6.72 -2.58
C MET A 102 -15.70 7.01 -4.07
N ASP A 103 -16.78 7.28 -4.79
CA ASP A 103 -16.73 7.70 -6.19
C ASP A 103 -15.95 9.02 -6.38
N ARG A 104 -16.11 9.98 -5.47
CA ARG A 104 -15.32 11.22 -5.47
C ARG A 104 -13.83 10.95 -5.29
N HIS A 105 -13.45 10.01 -4.44
CA HIS A 105 -12.07 9.62 -4.22
C HIS A 105 -11.47 9.01 -5.50
N ASP A 106 -12.16 8.05 -6.12
CA ASP A 106 -11.70 7.46 -7.39
C ASP A 106 -11.62 8.50 -8.53
N ARG A 107 -12.52 9.48 -8.56
CA ARG A 107 -12.40 10.62 -9.49
C ARG A 107 -11.17 11.50 -9.23
N GLN A 108 -10.70 11.60 -8.01
CA GLN A 108 -9.45 12.33 -7.71
C GLN A 108 -8.24 11.57 -8.23
N LYS A 109 -8.19 10.24 -8.06
CA LYS A 109 -7.18 9.38 -8.67
C LYS A 109 -7.16 9.52 -10.20
N GLU A 110 -8.32 9.39 -10.82
CA GLU A 110 -8.51 9.55 -12.25
C GLU A 110 -8.00 10.91 -12.76
N LYS A 111 -8.43 12.01 -12.13
CA LYS A 111 -7.98 13.38 -12.47
C LYS A 111 -6.47 13.54 -12.33
N LEU A 112 -5.86 12.85 -11.37
CA LEU A 112 -4.42 12.90 -11.17
C LEU A 112 -3.71 12.21 -12.34
N VAL A 113 -4.13 11.00 -12.72
CA VAL A 113 -3.56 10.28 -13.87
C VAL A 113 -3.69 11.10 -15.16
N LEU A 114 -4.87 11.67 -15.42
CA LEU A 114 -5.15 12.45 -16.64
C LEU A 114 -4.33 13.74 -16.79
N ARG A 115 -3.65 14.21 -15.74
CA ARG A 115 -2.71 15.34 -15.87
C ARG A 115 -1.45 14.96 -16.65
N TYR A 116 -1.12 13.67 -16.67
CA TYR A 116 0.16 13.17 -17.18
C TYR A 116 0.01 12.16 -18.31
N VAL A 117 -1.18 11.55 -18.47
CA VAL A 117 -1.48 10.55 -19.49
C VAL A 117 -2.86 10.84 -20.08
N ALA A 118 -2.93 10.98 -21.39
CA ALA A 118 -4.20 10.97 -22.10
C ALA A 118 -4.69 9.52 -22.23
N LEU A 119 -5.94 9.26 -21.86
CA LEU A 119 -6.53 7.92 -21.91
C LEU A 119 -7.64 7.87 -22.96
N ASP A 120 -7.64 6.79 -23.74
CA ASP A 120 -8.64 6.45 -24.76
C ASP A 120 -8.85 4.92 -24.84
N SER A 121 -9.56 4.45 -25.87
CA SER A 121 -9.86 3.04 -26.07
C SER A 121 -8.64 2.15 -26.41
N GLU A 122 -7.55 2.76 -26.87
CA GLU A 122 -6.31 2.05 -27.19
C GLU A 122 -5.34 2.01 -26.01
N SER A 123 -5.62 2.76 -24.96
CA SER A 123 -4.78 2.85 -23.76
C SER A 123 -4.89 1.59 -22.90
N GLU A 124 -3.77 1.24 -22.24
CA GLU A 124 -3.71 0.16 -21.25
C GLU A 124 -3.28 0.70 -19.89
N VAL A 125 -4.05 0.41 -18.86
CA VAL A 125 -3.82 0.91 -17.50
C VAL A 125 -3.71 -0.25 -16.52
N LEU A 126 -2.63 -0.28 -15.74
CA LEU A 126 -2.41 -1.24 -14.66
C LEU A 126 -2.55 -0.56 -13.30
N ASP A 127 -3.31 -1.17 -12.39
CA ASP A 127 -3.37 -0.77 -10.98
C ASP A 127 -2.82 -1.88 -10.09
N VAL A 128 -1.71 -1.61 -9.42
CA VAL A 128 -1.03 -2.56 -8.53
C VAL A 128 -1.55 -2.37 -7.11
N GLY A 129 -2.07 -3.42 -6.50
CA GLY A 129 -2.86 -3.35 -5.27
C GLY A 129 -4.26 -2.80 -5.56
N CYS A 130 -4.90 -3.29 -6.64
CA CYS A 130 -6.15 -2.74 -7.15
C CYS A 130 -7.36 -2.96 -6.22
N ALA A 131 -7.21 -3.78 -5.19
CA ALA A 131 -8.28 -4.14 -4.26
C ALA A 131 -9.56 -4.58 -5.01
N VAL A 132 -10.71 -4.00 -4.71
CA VAL A 132 -11.98 -4.31 -5.37
C VAL A 132 -12.13 -3.71 -6.78
N GLY A 133 -11.13 -3.02 -7.32
CA GLY A 133 -11.07 -2.58 -8.72
C GLY A 133 -11.95 -1.40 -9.12
N THR A 134 -12.52 -0.63 -8.17
CA THR A 134 -13.44 0.47 -8.49
C THR A 134 -12.81 1.59 -9.31
N PHE A 135 -11.53 1.88 -9.09
CA PHE A 135 -10.77 2.82 -9.91
C PHE A 135 -10.63 2.33 -11.36
N LEU A 136 -10.23 1.07 -11.55
CA LEU A 136 -10.08 0.46 -12.88
C LEU A 136 -11.41 0.43 -13.64
N GLN A 137 -12.49 0.04 -12.96
CA GLN A 137 -13.82 0.04 -13.56
C GLN A 137 -14.25 1.43 -14.03
N LYS A 138 -13.88 2.48 -13.30
CA LYS A 138 -14.12 3.86 -13.69
C LYS A 138 -13.33 4.24 -14.94
N VAL A 139 -12.05 3.91 -14.99
CA VAL A 139 -11.18 4.16 -16.16
C VAL A 139 -11.74 3.46 -17.39
N ARG A 140 -12.05 2.15 -17.27
CA ARG A 140 -12.62 1.35 -18.34
C ARG A 140 -13.94 1.93 -18.87
N THR A 141 -14.86 2.30 -17.98
CA THR A 141 -16.18 2.79 -18.38
C THR A 141 -16.14 4.15 -19.05
N ARG A 142 -15.22 5.04 -18.65
CA ARG A 142 -15.15 6.40 -19.17
C ARG A 142 -14.34 6.55 -20.45
N TYR A 143 -13.27 5.78 -20.57
CA TYR A 143 -12.29 5.94 -21.67
C TYR A 143 -12.28 4.75 -22.63
N GLY A 144 -12.95 3.65 -22.28
CA GLY A 144 -12.88 2.42 -23.07
C GLY A 144 -11.53 1.70 -22.95
N ALA A 145 -10.62 2.19 -22.12
CA ALA A 145 -9.27 1.66 -21.94
C ALA A 145 -9.28 0.20 -21.49
N ARG A 146 -8.27 -0.56 -21.91
CA ARG A 146 -7.98 -1.88 -21.36
C ARG A 146 -7.38 -1.72 -19.96
N VAL A 147 -7.88 -2.48 -19.01
CA VAL A 147 -7.51 -2.33 -17.60
C VAL A 147 -7.06 -3.65 -17.00
N VAL A 148 -5.94 -3.61 -16.29
CA VAL A 148 -5.33 -4.75 -15.62
C VAL A 148 -5.23 -4.44 -14.13
N GLY A 149 -5.61 -5.39 -13.28
CA GLY A 149 -5.51 -5.27 -11.83
C GLY A 149 -4.65 -6.39 -11.26
N VAL A 150 -3.76 -6.06 -10.33
CA VAL A 150 -3.00 -7.05 -9.55
C VAL A 150 -3.27 -6.84 -8.09
N ASP A 151 -3.58 -7.92 -7.36
CA ASP A 151 -3.69 -7.89 -5.90
C ASP A 151 -3.21 -9.22 -5.31
N PHE A 152 -2.62 -9.21 -4.11
CA PHE A 152 -2.14 -10.44 -3.47
C PHE A 152 -3.29 -11.32 -2.95
N LYS A 153 -4.47 -10.74 -2.77
CA LYS A 153 -5.70 -11.42 -2.35
C LYS A 153 -6.56 -11.73 -3.55
N ASP A 154 -7.09 -12.94 -3.60
CA ASP A 154 -8.10 -13.28 -4.63
C ASP A 154 -9.41 -12.52 -4.38
N LEU A 155 -9.68 -11.59 -5.27
CA LEU A 155 -10.85 -10.72 -5.28
C LEU A 155 -11.65 -10.86 -6.60
N SER A 156 -11.35 -11.89 -7.40
CA SER A 156 -11.96 -12.13 -8.72
C SER A 156 -13.49 -12.14 -8.71
N ASP A 157 -14.11 -12.51 -7.57
CA ASP A 157 -15.57 -12.48 -7.38
C ASP A 157 -16.17 -11.08 -7.21
N CYS A 158 -15.35 -10.02 -7.14
CA CYS A 158 -15.86 -8.66 -6.94
C CYS A 158 -16.53 -8.15 -8.23
N PRO A 159 -17.82 -7.71 -8.19
CA PRO A 159 -18.52 -7.23 -9.38
C PRO A 159 -17.82 -6.08 -10.11
N SER A 160 -17.08 -5.25 -9.40
CA SER A 160 -16.32 -4.13 -9.96
C SER A 160 -15.06 -4.56 -10.71
N LEU A 161 -14.67 -5.84 -10.64
CA LEU A 161 -13.60 -6.44 -11.45
C LEU A 161 -14.13 -7.10 -12.73
N GLU A 162 -15.45 -7.09 -12.97
CA GLU A 162 -16.00 -7.59 -14.23
C GLU A 162 -15.43 -6.83 -15.43
N GLY A 163 -14.80 -7.57 -16.35
CA GLY A 163 -14.13 -7.02 -17.53
C GLY A 163 -12.77 -6.35 -17.25
N VAL A 164 -12.21 -6.54 -16.05
CA VAL A 164 -10.82 -6.24 -15.70
C VAL A 164 -10.00 -7.53 -15.88
N GLU A 165 -8.83 -7.44 -16.53
CA GLU A 165 -7.84 -8.53 -16.50
C GLU A 165 -7.22 -8.56 -15.10
N PHE A 166 -7.64 -9.53 -14.26
CA PHE A 166 -7.24 -9.59 -12.86
C PHE A 166 -6.23 -10.71 -12.63
N HIS A 167 -5.12 -10.38 -11.95
CA HIS A 167 -4.09 -11.32 -11.55
C HIS A 167 -3.97 -11.34 -10.01
N CYS A 168 -4.03 -12.54 -9.44
CA CYS A 168 -3.85 -12.76 -8.00
C CYS A 168 -2.42 -13.19 -7.70
N GLY A 169 -1.76 -12.51 -6.77
CA GLY A 169 -0.40 -12.82 -6.32
C GLY A 169 0.51 -11.61 -6.20
N LEU A 170 1.81 -11.86 -6.04
CA LEU A 170 2.81 -10.81 -5.98
C LEU A 170 2.99 -10.18 -7.37
N PHE A 171 3.05 -8.86 -7.40
CA PHE A 171 3.09 -8.11 -8.66
C PHE A 171 4.26 -8.51 -9.56
N TYR A 172 5.45 -8.59 -9.01
CA TYR A 172 6.68 -8.91 -9.74
C TYR A 172 6.80 -10.39 -10.17
N GLU A 173 5.79 -11.22 -9.89
CA GLU A 173 5.70 -12.62 -10.32
C GLU A 173 4.65 -12.81 -11.42
N GLN A 174 3.91 -11.75 -11.79
CA GLN A 174 2.86 -11.86 -12.79
C GLN A 174 3.45 -11.89 -14.20
N PRO A 175 2.91 -12.74 -15.09
CA PRO A 175 3.38 -12.89 -16.47
C PRO A 175 2.84 -11.76 -17.36
N LEU A 176 3.22 -10.51 -17.05
CA LEU A 176 2.81 -9.33 -17.82
C LEU A 176 3.89 -8.98 -18.86
N GLU A 177 3.45 -8.52 -20.02
CA GLU A 177 4.34 -8.16 -21.12
C GLU A 177 5.05 -6.82 -20.87
N SER A 178 6.34 -6.74 -21.25
CA SER A 178 7.12 -5.51 -21.17
C SER A 178 6.55 -4.44 -22.10
N GLU A 179 6.72 -3.15 -21.73
CA GLU A 179 6.32 -1.98 -22.53
C GLU A 179 4.83 -1.97 -22.92
N ARG A 180 3.98 -2.53 -22.07
CA ARG A 180 2.55 -2.69 -22.33
C ARG A 180 1.71 -1.49 -21.90
N PHE A 181 2.05 -0.82 -20.78
CA PHE A 181 1.14 0.10 -20.10
C PHE A 181 1.43 1.57 -20.37
N ASP A 182 0.37 2.33 -20.67
CA ASP A 182 0.40 3.80 -20.76
C ASP A 182 0.42 4.44 -19.38
N ALA A 183 -0.27 3.81 -18.40
CA ALA A 183 -0.23 4.22 -17.02
C ALA A 183 -0.13 3.00 -16.09
N ILE A 184 0.73 3.07 -15.09
CA ILE A 184 0.77 2.16 -13.95
C ILE A 184 0.47 2.98 -12.70
N THR A 185 -0.40 2.49 -11.82
CA THR A 185 -0.77 3.16 -10.58
C THR A 185 -0.51 2.28 -9.37
N MET A 186 -0.04 2.90 -8.27
CA MET A 186 0.20 2.28 -6.98
C MET A 186 -0.41 3.19 -5.90
N TRP A 187 -1.68 2.95 -5.54
CA TRP A 187 -2.38 3.73 -4.53
C TRP A 187 -2.31 3.04 -3.18
N HIS A 188 -1.47 3.53 -2.26
CA HIS A 188 -1.26 2.90 -0.97
C HIS A 188 -0.85 1.42 -1.10
N PHE A 189 0.10 1.16 -1.98
CA PHE A 189 0.60 -0.19 -2.23
C PHE A 189 2.07 -0.35 -1.82
N LEU A 190 2.94 0.59 -2.22
CA LEU A 190 4.39 0.41 -2.09
C LEU A 190 4.87 0.32 -0.63
N GLU A 191 4.15 0.91 0.31
CA GLU A 191 4.42 0.80 1.75
C GLU A 191 4.13 -0.59 2.33
N HIS A 192 3.29 -1.39 1.64
CA HIS A 192 2.96 -2.76 2.02
C HIS A 192 3.88 -3.80 1.41
N ASP A 193 4.72 -3.40 0.46
CA ASP A 193 5.46 -4.31 -0.38
C ASP A 193 6.61 -4.98 0.37
N TYR A 194 6.84 -6.24 0.03
CA TYR A 194 7.90 -7.08 0.60
C TYR A 194 9.21 -6.98 -0.18
N ASP A 195 9.19 -6.46 -1.40
CA ASP A 195 10.37 -6.16 -2.23
C ASP A 195 10.13 -4.92 -3.10
N PRO A 196 10.12 -3.71 -2.50
CA PRO A 196 9.74 -2.48 -3.20
C PRO A 196 10.70 -2.08 -4.33
N VAL A 197 11.97 -2.52 -4.27
CA VAL A 197 12.93 -2.26 -5.35
C VAL A 197 12.58 -3.09 -6.58
N ARG A 198 12.35 -4.38 -6.40
CA ARG A 198 11.94 -5.29 -7.48
C ARG A 198 10.60 -4.87 -8.09
N THR A 199 9.64 -4.48 -7.25
CA THR A 199 8.35 -3.93 -7.70
C THR A 199 8.51 -2.71 -8.59
N LEU A 200 9.34 -1.75 -8.21
CA LEU A 200 9.58 -0.55 -9.01
C LEU A 200 10.33 -0.86 -10.32
N GLN A 201 11.27 -1.80 -10.30
CA GLN A 201 11.96 -2.27 -11.50
C GLN A 201 10.99 -2.96 -12.47
N THR A 202 10.13 -3.84 -11.95
CA THR A 202 9.08 -4.49 -12.73
C THR A 202 8.13 -3.44 -13.34
N ALA A 203 7.68 -2.48 -12.56
CA ALA A 203 6.82 -1.40 -13.07
C ALA A 203 7.51 -0.60 -14.19
N LYS A 204 8.81 -0.29 -14.05
CA LYS A 204 9.59 0.37 -15.09
C LYS A 204 9.61 -0.45 -16.39
N ASP A 205 9.86 -1.76 -16.30
CA ASP A 205 9.99 -2.63 -17.47
C ASP A 205 8.63 -2.83 -18.18
N LEU A 206 7.52 -2.74 -17.47
CA LEU A 206 6.17 -2.84 -18.01
C LEU A 206 5.64 -1.53 -18.62
N LEU A 207 6.23 -0.37 -18.29
CA LEU A 207 5.82 0.92 -18.85
C LEU A 207 6.22 1.03 -20.32
N LYS A 208 5.30 1.54 -21.15
CA LYS A 208 5.66 2.08 -22.48
C LYS A 208 6.70 3.21 -22.34
N PRO A 209 7.49 3.51 -23.37
CA PRO A 209 8.42 4.64 -23.34
C PRO A 209 7.76 5.98 -22.97
N SER A 210 6.54 6.23 -23.45
CA SER A 210 5.73 7.42 -23.10
C SER A 210 4.93 7.27 -21.81
N GLY A 211 4.92 6.08 -21.21
CA GLY A 211 4.09 5.73 -20.05
C GLY A 211 4.46 6.48 -18.76
N ARG A 212 3.54 6.46 -17.81
CA ARG A 212 3.74 7.08 -16.47
C ARG A 212 3.40 6.11 -15.36
N LEU A 213 4.26 6.12 -14.34
CA LEU A 213 4.01 5.46 -13.06
C LEU A 213 3.58 6.52 -12.05
N VAL A 214 2.43 6.31 -11.41
CA VAL A 214 1.90 7.18 -10.34
C VAL A 214 1.92 6.39 -9.03
N ILE A 215 2.67 6.87 -8.04
CA ILE A 215 2.79 6.24 -6.73
C ILE A 215 2.29 7.19 -5.66
N GLU A 216 1.33 6.77 -4.85
CA GLU A 216 0.85 7.50 -3.68
C GLU A 216 1.08 6.68 -2.41
N VAL A 217 1.79 7.26 -1.44
CA VAL A 217 2.10 6.63 -0.14
C VAL A 217 1.97 7.63 1.01
N PRO A 218 1.75 7.15 2.25
CA PRO A 218 1.84 8.01 3.44
C PRO A 218 3.23 8.64 3.56
N ARG A 219 3.26 9.89 3.99
CA ARG A 219 4.49 10.66 4.13
C ARG A 219 4.95 10.74 5.58
N LEU A 220 6.08 10.10 5.90
CA LEU A 220 6.58 9.97 7.27
C LEU A 220 6.97 11.32 7.89
N ASP A 221 7.55 12.25 7.14
CA ASP A 221 7.94 13.59 7.64
C ASP A 221 6.76 14.59 7.64
N SER A 222 5.51 14.09 7.67
CA SER A 222 4.28 14.88 7.65
C SER A 222 3.93 15.54 8.97
N LEU A 223 3.03 16.55 8.91
CA LEU A 223 2.47 17.18 10.09
C LEU A 223 1.74 16.18 10.99
N THR A 224 0.95 15.25 10.40
CA THR A 224 0.20 14.26 11.17
C THR A 224 1.11 13.26 11.88
N PHE A 225 2.26 12.87 11.28
CA PHE A 225 3.25 12.07 12.00
C PHE A 225 3.83 12.82 13.21
N ARG A 226 4.17 14.10 13.05
CA ARG A 226 4.66 14.92 14.16
C ARG A 226 3.67 15.06 15.31
N LEU A 227 2.35 15.10 14.99
CA LEU A 227 1.27 15.20 15.98
C LEU A 227 0.99 13.87 16.71
N TYR A 228 1.09 12.74 16.01
CA TYR A 228 0.60 11.46 16.53
C TYR A 228 1.70 10.45 16.86
N GLY A 229 2.90 10.58 16.32
CA GLY A 229 4.04 9.72 16.60
C GLY A 229 3.71 8.24 16.35
N ASN A 230 3.89 7.41 17.39
CA ASN A 230 3.61 5.97 17.32
C ASN A 230 2.11 5.59 17.19
N ARG A 231 1.21 6.58 17.19
CA ARG A 231 -0.23 6.44 16.90
C ARG A 231 -0.61 7.06 15.56
N TRP A 232 0.36 7.34 14.72
CA TRP A 232 0.11 7.89 13.41
C TRP A 232 -0.53 6.83 12.49
N PRO A 233 -1.65 7.13 11.82
CA PRO A 233 -2.34 6.15 10.96
C PRO A 233 -1.47 5.60 9.81
N GLY A 234 -0.46 6.34 9.36
CA GLY A 234 0.47 5.88 8.34
C GLY A 234 1.47 4.81 8.79
N LEU A 235 1.50 4.43 10.09
CA LEU A 235 2.25 3.27 10.55
C LEU A 235 1.54 1.97 10.21
N GLN A 236 0.22 1.93 10.32
CA GLN A 236 -0.67 0.79 10.02
C GLN A 236 0.01 -0.58 10.20
N ALA A 237 0.60 -0.77 11.39
CA ALA A 237 1.33 -2.00 11.72
C ALA A 237 0.35 -3.18 11.93
N PRO A 238 0.68 -4.36 11.43
CA PRO A 238 1.93 -4.75 10.76
C PRO A 238 1.89 -4.65 9.22
N GLN A 239 0.84 -4.11 8.61
CA GLN A 239 0.65 -4.13 7.18
C GLN A 239 1.66 -3.28 6.41
N HIS A 240 2.06 -2.10 6.96
CA HIS A 240 3.09 -1.27 6.35
C HIS A 240 4.48 -1.80 6.71
N THR A 241 5.21 -2.28 5.73
CA THR A 241 6.57 -2.82 5.89
C THR A 241 7.62 -1.73 5.77
N VAL A 242 7.37 -0.68 4.98
CA VAL A 242 8.30 0.42 4.70
C VAL A 242 7.63 1.77 4.94
N LEU A 243 8.38 2.71 5.54
CA LEU A 243 7.92 4.07 5.78
C LEU A 243 8.73 5.06 4.91
N TYR A 244 8.03 5.84 4.10
CA TYR A 244 8.66 6.76 3.16
C TYR A 244 8.54 8.21 3.62
N ASP A 245 9.67 8.88 3.87
CA ASP A 245 9.74 10.33 3.76
C ASP A 245 9.94 10.74 2.28
N ARG A 246 9.90 12.04 2.00
CA ARG A 246 10.06 12.53 0.64
C ARG A 246 11.38 12.09 0.00
N GLU A 247 12.48 12.25 0.74
CA GLU A 247 13.82 11.97 0.19
C GLU A 247 13.97 10.50 -0.14
N MET A 248 13.55 9.62 0.77
CA MET A 248 13.69 8.18 0.59
C MET A 248 12.81 7.67 -0.55
N LEU A 249 11.57 8.17 -0.70
CA LEU A 249 10.73 7.81 -1.85
C LEU A 249 11.40 8.19 -3.17
N LEU A 250 11.91 9.42 -3.29
CA LEU A 250 12.60 9.87 -4.49
C LEU A 250 13.89 9.10 -4.79
N ARG A 251 14.63 8.71 -3.75
CA ARG A 251 15.83 7.86 -3.90
C ARG A 251 15.46 6.44 -4.34
N MET A 252 14.37 5.89 -3.80
CA MET A 252 13.90 4.54 -4.12
C MET A 252 13.50 4.42 -5.60
N VAL A 253 12.71 5.36 -6.11
CA VAL A 253 12.29 5.35 -7.52
C VAL A 253 13.48 5.54 -8.48
N ARG A 254 14.42 6.42 -8.16
CA ARG A 254 15.64 6.59 -8.97
C ARG A 254 16.53 5.35 -8.98
N LYS A 255 16.66 4.67 -7.83
CA LYS A 255 17.41 3.41 -7.74
C LYS A 255 16.84 2.34 -8.68
N ALA A 256 15.54 2.34 -8.92
CA ALA A 256 14.89 1.42 -9.84
C ALA A 256 15.03 1.82 -11.32
N GLY A 257 15.73 2.91 -11.66
CA GLY A 257 15.89 3.42 -13.02
C GLY A 257 14.66 4.16 -13.54
N LEU A 258 13.98 4.87 -12.63
CA LEU A 258 12.85 5.72 -12.92
C LEU A 258 13.24 7.20 -12.75
N GLU A 259 12.86 8.03 -13.71
CA GLU A 259 12.99 9.48 -13.64
C GLU A 259 11.74 10.10 -13.02
N VAL A 260 11.92 11.02 -12.08
CA VAL A 260 10.83 11.76 -11.45
C VAL A 260 10.39 12.89 -12.36
N VAL A 261 9.14 12.83 -12.82
CA VAL A 261 8.49 13.85 -13.65
C VAL A 261 7.89 14.95 -12.76
N ASP A 262 7.23 14.55 -11.68
CA ASP A 262 6.61 15.50 -10.73
C ASP A 262 6.52 14.90 -9.34
N TYR A 263 6.45 15.77 -8.33
CA TYR A 263 6.28 15.41 -6.93
C TYR A 263 5.23 16.31 -6.28
N LEU A 264 4.19 15.68 -5.74
CA LEU A 264 3.08 16.37 -5.07
C LEU A 264 3.15 16.09 -3.56
N PRO A 265 3.17 17.13 -2.69
CA PRO A 265 3.18 16.96 -1.24
C PRO A 265 1.79 16.61 -0.67
N TYR A 266 0.90 16.06 -1.49
CA TYR A 266 -0.45 15.64 -1.17
C TYR A 266 -0.84 14.41 -2.02
N GLY A 267 -2.00 13.83 -1.73
CA GLY A 267 -2.52 12.67 -2.44
C GLY A 267 -3.98 12.82 -2.87
N ALA A 268 -4.50 11.81 -3.54
CA ALA A 268 -5.93 11.65 -3.78
C ALA A 268 -6.67 11.21 -2.51
N PHE A 269 -5.97 10.51 -1.61
CA PHE A 269 -6.56 10.08 -0.33
C PHE A 269 -6.73 11.28 0.63
N PRO A 270 -7.91 11.40 1.30
CA PRO A 270 -8.20 12.57 2.14
C PRO A 270 -7.26 12.70 3.35
N ALA A 271 -6.48 13.77 3.44
CA ALA A 271 -5.61 14.02 4.58
C ALA A 271 -6.39 14.11 5.92
N PHE A 272 -7.66 14.51 5.88
CA PHE A 272 -8.50 14.54 7.08
C PHE A 272 -8.60 13.18 7.78
N PHE A 273 -8.54 12.07 7.04
CA PHE A 273 -8.52 10.74 7.64
C PHE A 273 -7.37 10.58 8.64
N TYR A 274 -6.19 11.09 8.31
CA TYR A 274 -5.02 11.00 9.18
C TYR A 274 -5.17 11.85 10.46
N PHE A 275 -5.82 13.00 10.39
CA PHE A 275 -6.13 13.80 11.58
C PHE A 275 -7.15 13.10 12.45
N PHE A 276 -8.23 12.62 11.85
CA PHE A 276 -9.32 11.94 12.56
C PHE A 276 -8.88 10.61 13.18
N ALA A 277 -8.29 9.72 12.39
CA ALA A 277 -7.86 8.41 12.85
C ALA A 277 -6.72 8.52 13.88
N GLY A 278 -5.74 9.43 13.69
CA GLY A 278 -4.68 9.66 14.65
C GLY A 278 -5.19 10.13 16.00
N ALA A 279 -6.18 11.03 16.02
CA ALA A 279 -6.85 11.45 17.25
C ALA A 279 -7.58 10.27 17.90
N ALA A 280 -8.33 9.48 17.10
CA ALA A 280 -9.04 8.30 17.58
C ALA A 280 -8.07 7.25 18.15
N PHE A 281 -6.95 6.96 17.49
CA PHE A 281 -5.93 6.00 17.95
C PHE A 281 -5.31 6.42 19.29
N LYS A 282 -5.04 7.72 19.48
CA LYS A 282 -4.59 8.23 20.79
C LYS A 282 -5.62 8.00 21.91
N LEU A 283 -6.91 8.13 21.59
CA LEU A 283 -8.01 7.92 22.56
C LEU A 283 -8.26 6.44 22.83
N LEU A 284 -8.24 5.61 21.78
CA LEU A 284 -8.62 4.18 21.86
C LEU A 284 -7.47 3.28 22.34
N LYS A 285 -6.21 3.74 22.23
CA LYS A 285 -5.02 3.05 22.74
C LYS A 285 -4.92 1.58 22.32
N GLY A 286 -5.07 1.31 21.01
CA GLY A 286 -4.93 -0.04 20.44
C GLY A 286 -6.20 -0.89 20.49
N LYS A 287 -7.36 -0.34 20.86
CA LYS A 287 -8.64 -1.09 20.88
C LYS A 287 -9.31 -1.22 19.52
N GLY A 288 -8.66 -0.73 18.46
CA GLY A 288 -9.23 -0.70 17.12
C GLY A 288 -10.28 0.42 16.91
N LEU A 289 -10.42 0.84 15.66
CA LEU A 289 -11.36 1.88 15.25
C LEU A 289 -12.62 1.24 14.64
N ASN A 290 -13.76 1.36 15.31
CA ASN A 290 -15.03 0.94 14.73
C ASN A 290 -15.46 1.94 13.65
N LEU A 291 -15.15 1.65 12.39
CA LEU A 291 -15.42 2.54 11.27
C LEU A 291 -16.90 2.84 11.06
N SER A 292 -17.81 1.88 11.36
CA SER A 292 -19.24 2.10 11.21
C SER A 292 -19.78 3.15 12.21
N LYS A 293 -19.21 3.19 13.42
CA LYS A 293 -19.54 4.21 14.42
C LYS A 293 -18.80 5.53 14.17
N ALA A 294 -17.62 5.46 13.57
CA ALA A 294 -16.76 6.61 13.31
C ALA A 294 -17.21 7.47 12.13
N ILE A 295 -18.05 6.93 11.24
CA ILE A 295 -18.39 7.57 9.97
C ILE A 295 -19.07 8.94 10.13
N TYR A 296 -20.02 9.07 11.05
CA TYR A 296 -20.71 10.35 11.30
C TYR A 296 -19.76 11.43 11.84
N PRO A 297 -19.01 11.19 12.93
CA PRO A 297 -18.08 12.20 13.42
C PRO A 297 -16.95 12.50 12.43
N TYR A 298 -16.58 11.54 11.58
CA TYR A 298 -15.64 11.76 10.50
C TYR A 298 -16.12 12.81 9.50
N PHE A 299 -17.35 12.69 8.98
CA PHE A 299 -17.88 13.65 8.01
C PHE A 299 -18.14 15.02 8.62
N VAL A 300 -18.67 15.10 9.83
CA VAL A 300 -18.85 16.37 10.55
C VAL A 300 -17.47 17.05 10.71
N GLY A 301 -16.48 16.30 11.16
CA GLY A 301 -15.12 16.81 11.30
C GLY A 301 -14.52 17.27 9.95
N GLN A 302 -14.72 16.53 8.88
CA GLN A 302 -14.23 16.90 7.54
C GLN A 302 -14.80 18.26 7.07
N ILE A 303 -16.08 18.52 7.34
CA ILE A 303 -16.71 19.81 7.03
C ILE A 303 -16.07 20.93 7.87
N LEU A 304 -15.93 20.71 9.18
CA LEU A 304 -15.32 21.70 10.08
C LEU A 304 -13.85 22.01 9.75
N PHE A 305 -13.11 21.00 9.30
CA PHE A 305 -11.71 21.13 8.88
C PHE A 305 -11.53 21.62 7.44
N ALA A 306 -12.60 21.75 6.65
CA ALA A 306 -12.51 22.13 5.24
C ALA A 306 -11.66 23.39 4.98
N PRO A 307 -11.69 24.47 5.79
CA PRO A 307 -10.83 25.63 5.59
C PRO A 307 -9.34 25.31 5.71
N ILE A 308 -8.97 24.40 6.63
CA ILE A 308 -7.58 23.95 6.82
C ILE A 308 -7.16 23.05 5.66
N LEU A 309 -8.04 22.14 5.24
CA LEU A 309 -7.80 21.22 4.13
C LEU A 309 -7.66 21.93 2.78
N ALA A 310 -8.17 23.16 2.64
CA ALA A 310 -7.95 23.95 1.44
C ALA A 310 -6.46 24.24 1.18
N PHE A 311 -5.62 24.18 2.21
CA PHE A 311 -4.16 24.34 2.14
C PHE A 311 -3.39 23.02 1.98
N GLU A 312 -4.08 21.88 1.74
CA GLU A 312 -3.45 20.57 1.63
C GLU A 312 -2.35 20.53 0.55
N LYS A 313 -2.55 21.23 -0.55
CA LYS A 313 -1.57 21.29 -1.65
C LYS A 313 -0.28 22.03 -1.29
N GLN A 314 -0.34 22.94 -0.34
CA GLN A 314 0.79 23.77 0.12
C GLN A 314 1.46 23.17 1.38
N LEU A 315 0.69 22.44 2.16
CA LEU A 315 1.13 21.91 3.45
C LEU A 315 1.26 20.39 3.38
N ASN A 316 2.33 19.90 3.98
CA ASN A 316 2.59 18.47 4.11
C ASN A 316 1.74 17.88 5.25
N PHE A 317 0.50 17.51 5.00
CA PHE A 317 -0.38 16.96 6.04
C PHE A 317 -0.14 15.48 6.32
N ALA A 318 -0.17 14.62 5.29
CA ALA A 318 -0.18 13.18 5.50
C ALA A 318 0.39 12.36 4.34
N MET A 319 0.12 12.78 3.10
CA MET A 319 0.36 12.00 1.90
C MET A 319 1.42 12.63 1.01
N GLN A 320 1.95 11.83 0.10
CA GLN A 320 2.79 12.28 -1.00
C GLN A 320 2.51 11.43 -2.23
N THR A 321 2.62 12.06 -3.40
CA THR A 321 2.50 11.39 -4.69
C THR A 321 3.71 11.72 -5.55
N VAL A 322 4.28 10.71 -6.18
CA VAL A 322 5.35 10.88 -7.16
C VAL A 322 4.89 10.35 -8.51
N ILE A 323 5.18 11.10 -9.55
CA ILE A 323 4.95 10.72 -10.94
C ILE A 323 6.29 10.46 -11.59
N CYS A 324 6.45 9.29 -12.17
CA CYS A 324 7.69 8.84 -12.78
C CYS A 324 7.49 8.42 -14.24
N ARG A 325 8.59 8.42 -14.98
CA ARG A 325 8.72 7.77 -16.29
C ARG A 325 9.95 6.86 -16.30
N ARG A 326 10.09 6.06 -17.31
CA ARG A 326 11.35 5.34 -17.56
C ARG A 326 12.46 6.38 -17.75
N GLU A 327 13.62 6.11 -17.17
CA GLU A 327 14.83 6.83 -17.54
C GLU A 327 15.21 6.38 -18.94
N ASP A 328 15.27 7.32 -19.90
CA ASP A 328 15.68 7.03 -21.26
C ASP A 328 17.14 6.52 -21.21
N GLN A 329 17.37 5.34 -21.77
CA GLN A 329 18.75 4.88 -21.99
C GLN A 329 19.34 5.77 -23.12
N VAL A 330 20.27 6.62 -22.74
CA VAL A 330 21.07 7.44 -23.67
C VAL A 330 22.04 6.56 -24.44
#